data_c1e310b8c8636f468fce430ae4fb39e5
#
_entry.id   c1e310b8c8636f468fce430ae4fb39e5
#
_cell.length_a   1.000
_cell.length_b   1.000
_cell.length_c   1.000
_cell.angle_alpha   90.00
_cell.angle_beta   90.00
_cell.angle_gamma   90.00
#
_symmetry.space_group_name_H-M   'P 1'
#
loop_
_entity.id
_entity.type
_entity.pdbx_description
1 polymer ?
#
loop_
_entity_poly.entity_id
_entity_poly.type
_entity_poly.pdbx_seq_one_letter_code
_entity_poly.pdbx_strand_id
1 'polypeptide(L)'
;MNAIRPWRTIERRPSRQIMVGSVPVGGDAPITVQTMTNTPTEDVGATIDQIRRCEDAGADIIRVSCPTEESTAHFDQITRAANVPIVADIHFHYKRALEAADKGAACLRINPGNIGSSDRVAEVVRAAKANGCAIRIGVNAGSLEKDLLEKYGEPCPDALIESALDHIKLLQDHDFHEYKVAVKASDVFLAVAAYHGLAEAVDCPLHLGITEAGGLIGGTVKSSIGIGSLLWAGIGDTIRVSLSAEPEQEVKVGFEVLKALGLRTRGVRVVSCPSCSRQGFDVIRTVETLEKRLEHIKTPMSLSVLGCVVNGPGEARETDIGLTGGGNGKHMVYLSGMKDHHVGDDDVLDHIVKLVEEKAAAIEAGEATAFDPHAQEAAE
;
A
#
# COMPACT_ATOMS: atom_id res chain seq x y z
N MET A 1 14.24 20.57 -11.83
CA MET A 1 12.95 19.91 -11.55
C MET A 1 11.82 20.83 -11.94
N ASN A 2 10.90 20.36 -12.78
CA ASN A 2 9.73 21.14 -13.13
C ASN A 2 8.86 21.30 -11.88
N ALA A 3 8.62 22.55 -11.43
CA ALA A 3 7.82 22.82 -10.24
C ALA A 3 6.32 22.54 -10.42
N ILE A 4 5.91 22.31 -11.66
CA ILE A 4 4.51 22.02 -12.01
C ILE A 4 4.25 20.53 -11.77
N ARG A 5 3.37 20.25 -10.83
CA ARG A 5 2.90 18.89 -10.58
C ARG A 5 1.97 18.42 -11.69
N PRO A 6 1.96 17.11 -12.00
CA PRO A 6 1.07 16.58 -13.01
C PRO A 6 -0.40 16.86 -12.64
N TRP A 7 -1.20 17.18 -13.65
CA TRP A 7 -2.64 17.26 -13.53
C TRP A 7 -3.23 15.90 -13.93
N ARG A 8 -3.87 15.21 -12.99
CA ARG A 8 -4.52 13.89 -13.12
C ARG A 8 -3.59 12.71 -13.39
N THR A 9 -2.54 12.84 -14.18
CA THR A 9 -1.66 11.72 -14.54
C THR A 9 -0.30 11.84 -13.83
N ILE A 10 0.13 10.77 -13.17
CA ILE A 10 1.45 10.65 -12.57
C ILE A 10 2.31 9.78 -13.48
N GLU A 11 3.37 10.36 -14.02
CA GLU A 11 4.40 9.61 -14.73
C GLU A 11 5.30 8.89 -13.74
N ARG A 12 5.26 7.57 -13.76
CA ARG A 12 6.11 6.76 -12.86
C ARG A 12 7.55 6.73 -13.34
N ARG A 13 8.48 6.79 -12.41
CA ARG A 13 9.90 6.56 -12.66
C ARG A 13 10.09 5.19 -13.32
N PRO A 14 10.80 5.08 -14.45
CA PRO A 14 11.16 3.79 -15.00
C PRO A 14 11.96 2.97 -13.98
N SER A 15 11.49 1.76 -13.69
CA SER A 15 12.21 0.79 -12.87
C SER A 15 12.18 -0.56 -13.55
N ARG A 16 13.19 -1.40 -13.32
CA ARG A 16 13.11 -2.79 -13.79
C ARG A 16 12.08 -3.55 -12.98
N GLN A 17 11.44 -4.52 -13.59
CA GLN A 17 10.50 -5.38 -12.90
C GLN A 17 11.23 -6.58 -12.29
N ILE A 18 10.87 -6.94 -11.06
CA ILE A 18 11.24 -8.18 -10.39
C ILE A 18 10.00 -8.97 -10.00
N MET A 19 10.16 -10.25 -9.68
CA MET A 19 9.08 -11.06 -9.16
C MET A 19 9.24 -11.28 -7.65
N VAL A 20 8.14 -11.12 -6.91
CA VAL A 20 8.02 -11.53 -5.51
C VAL A 20 7.01 -12.67 -5.48
N GLY A 21 7.48 -13.91 -5.61
CA GLY A 21 6.61 -15.05 -5.89
C GLY A 21 5.83 -14.84 -7.18
N SER A 22 4.50 -14.82 -7.11
CA SER A 22 3.61 -14.57 -8.24
C SER A 22 3.34 -13.08 -8.53
N VAL A 23 3.82 -12.17 -7.68
CA VAL A 23 3.49 -10.74 -7.76
C VAL A 23 4.63 -9.96 -8.43
N PRO A 24 4.39 -9.30 -9.59
CA PRO A 24 5.35 -8.42 -10.22
C PRO A 24 5.48 -7.11 -9.43
N VAL A 25 6.70 -6.60 -9.28
CA VAL A 25 7.02 -5.34 -8.59
C VAL A 25 7.99 -4.53 -9.44
N GLY A 26 7.65 -3.29 -9.73
CA GLY A 26 8.42 -2.42 -10.63
C GLY A 26 7.94 -2.48 -12.08
N GLY A 27 8.59 -1.73 -12.96
CA GLY A 27 8.14 -1.55 -14.32
C GLY A 27 6.72 -0.96 -14.38
N ASP A 28 5.90 -1.50 -15.26
CA ASP A 28 4.50 -1.08 -15.42
C ASP A 28 3.53 -1.82 -14.47
N ALA A 29 4.05 -2.70 -13.60
CA ALA A 29 3.21 -3.43 -12.64
C ALA A 29 2.49 -2.46 -11.69
N PRO A 30 1.27 -2.79 -11.22
CA PRO A 30 0.56 -2.01 -10.22
C PRO A 30 1.40 -1.85 -8.93
N ILE A 31 1.33 -0.68 -8.31
CA ILE A 31 2.00 -0.44 -7.03
C ILE A 31 1.40 -1.36 -5.97
N THR A 32 2.21 -2.21 -5.36
CA THR A 32 1.74 -3.21 -4.39
C THR A 32 1.65 -2.64 -2.99
N VAL A 33 0.64 -3.09 -2.24
CA VAL A 33 0.48 -2.80 -0.82
C VAL A 33 0.95 -3.99 0.00
N GLN A 34 2.00 -3.78 0.78
CA GLN A 34 2.55 -4.76 1.70
C GLN A 34 2.21 -4.40 3.14
N THR A 35 1.92 -5.41 3.97
CA THR A 35 1.85 -5.27 5.44
C THR A 35 2.75 -6.30 6.12
N MET A 36 2.66 -6.41 7.44
CA MET A 36 3.46 -7.33 8.25
C MET A 36 2.63 -7.85 9.42
N THR A 37 2.71 -9.15 9.69
CA THR A 37 2.11 -9.74 10.87
C THR A 37 2.78 -9.23 12.16
N ASN A 38 2.00 -9.16 13.24
CA ASN A 38 2.48 -8.82 14.58
C ASN A 38 2.30 -9.97 15.58
N THR A 39 1.81 -11.12 15.12
CA THR A 39 1.74 -12.37 15.91
C THR A 39 3.14 -12.96 16.08
N PRO A 40 3.41 -13.68 17.19
CA PRO A 40 4.58 -14.56 17.28
C PRO A 40 4.53 -15.59 16.14
N THR A 41 5.60 -15.68 15.35
CA THR A 41 5.61 -16.56 14.16
C THR A 41 5.56 -18.04 14.54
N GLU A 42 5.99 -18.37 15.73
CA GLU A 42 5.90 -19.71 16.35
C GLU A 42 4.43 -20.14 16.58
N ASP A 43 3.52 -19.18 16.77
CA ASP A 43 2.08 -19.43 16.76
C ASP A 43 1.57 -19.41 15.31
N VAL A 44 1.77 -20.54 14.65
CA VAL A 44 1.42 -20.72 13.23
C VAL A 44 -0.06 -20.46 12.97
N GLY A 45 -0.94 -20.91 13.88
CA GLY A 45 -2.38 -20.73 13.75
C GLY A 45 -2.77 -19.25 13.76
N ALA A 46 -2.34 -18.52 14.80
CA ALA A 46 -2.63 -17.09 14.91
C ALA A 46 -2.02 -16.29 13.77
N THR A 47 -0.83 -16.67 13.30
CA THR A 47 -0.16 -16.01 12.15
C THR A 47 -0.93 -16.23 10.86
N ILE A 48 -1.40 -17.45 10.58
CA ILE A 48 -2.22 -17.74 9.39
C ILE A 48 -3.54 -16.98 9.44
N ASP A 49 -4.20 -16.93 10.59
CA ASP A 49 -5.46 -16.21 10.73
C ASP A 49 -5.28 -14.70 10.52
N GLN A 50 -4.16 -14.13 10.99
CA GLN A 50 -3.85 -12.73 10.72
C GLN A 50 -3.51 -12.47 9.25
N ILE A 51 -2.79 -13.39 8.59
CA ILE A 51 -2.52 -13.31 7.15
C ILE A 51 -3.84 -13.26 6.38
N ARG A 52 -4.80 -14.14 6.68
CA ARG A 52 -6.11 -14.14 6.01
C ARG A 52 -6.84 -12.81 6.17
N ARG A 53 -6.85 -12.23 7.37
CA ARG A 53 -7.45 -10.88 7.57
C ARG A 53 -6.76 -9.81 6.74
N CYS A 54 -5.42 -9.86 6.63
CA CYS A 54 -4.67 -8.94 5.78
C CYS A 54 -4.95 -9.16 4.28
N GLU A 55 -5.11 -10.41 3.84
CA GLU A 55 -5.53 -10.76 2.48
C GLU A 55 -6.94 -10.23 2.16
N ASP A 56 -7.87 -10.39 3.08
CA ASP A 56 -9.24 -9.86 2.94
C ASP A 56 -9.25 -8.33 2.84
N ALA A 57 -8.38 -7.64 3.61
CA ALA A 57 -8.17 -6.21 3.50
C ALA A 57 -7.51 -5.80 2.18
N GLY A 58 -6.88 -6.74 1.45
CA GLY A 58 -6.30 -6.55 0.12
C GLY A 58 -4.79 -6.47 0.06
N ALA A 59 -4.07 -6.95 1.08
CA ALA A 59 -2.61 -7.02 1.01
C ALA A 59 -2.16 -7.85 -0.20
N ASP A 60 -1.23 -7.31 -0.98
CA ASP A 60 -0.66 -8.03 -2.12
C ASP A 60 0.52 -8.91 -1.71
N ILE A 61 1.22 -8.50 -0.65
CA ILE A 61 2.41 -9.15 -0.12
C ILE A 61 2.36 -9.03 1.41
N ILE A 62 2.71 -10.09 2.13
CA ILE A 62 2.74 -10.05 3.59
C ILE A 62 4.13 -10.44 4.10
N ARG A 63 4.65 -9.70 5.06
CA ARG A 63 5.93 -9.95 5.71
C ARG A 63 5.72 -10.61 7.06
N VAL A 64 6.51 -11.65 7.33
CA VAL A 64 6.50 -12.41 8.58
C VAL A 64 7.90 -12.38 9.18
N SER A 65 8.01 -12.12 10.49
CA SER A 65 9.29 -12.04 11.18
C SER A 65 9.89 -13.43 11.43
N CYS A 66 11.19 -13.59 11.18
CA CYS A 66 11.91 -14.85 11.38
C CYS A 66 13.17 -14.63 12.23
N PRO A 67 13.02 -14.29 13.52
CA PRO A 67 14.16 -13.99 14.40
C PRO A 67 14.88 -15.23 14.91
N THR A 68 14.20 -16.35 15.07
CA THR A 68 14.69 -17.58 15.73
C THR A 68 14.56 -18.81 14.85
N GLU A 69 15.13 -19.94 15.28
CA GLU A 69 14.99 -21.24 14.62
C GLU A 69 13.55 -21.75 14.71
N GLU A 70 12.91 -21.52 15.85
CA GLU A 70 11.51 -21.87 16.06
C GLU A 70 10.61 -21.14 15.08
N SER A 71 10.87 -19.84 14.82
CA SER A 71 10.08 -19.05 13.86
C SER A 71 10.21 -19.56 12.41
N THR A 72 11.34 -20.20 12.05
CA THR A 72 11.50 -20.80 10.74
C THR A 72 11.12 -22.28 10.70
N ALA A 73 10.96 -22.96 11.86
CA ALA A 73 10.69 -24.38 11.93
C ALA A 73 9.46 -24.80 11.13
N HIS A 74 8.39 -24.01 11.22
CA HIS A 74 7.09 -24.27 10.58
C HIS A 74 6.71 -23.23 9.51
N PHE A 75 7.70 -22.48 8.99
CA PHE A 75 7.45 -21.41 8.03
C PHE A 75 6.79 -21.90 6.73
N ASP A 76 7.06 -23.15 6.33
CA ASP A 76 6.41 -23.79 5.18
C ASP A 76 4.90 -23.99 5.34
N GLN A 77 4.40 -24.12 6.58
CA GLN A 77 2.95 -24.18 6.83
C GLN A 77 2.32 -22.81 6.58
N ILE A 78 3.00 -21.73 6.98
CA ILE A 78 2.55 -20.35 6.77
C ILE A 78 2.54 -20.03 5.26
N THR A 79 3.63 -20.32 4.55
CA THR A 79 3.73 -20.02 3.11
C THR A 79 2.73 -20.79 2.26
N ARG A 80 2.42 -22.05 2.63
CA ARG A 80 1.41 -22.86 1.92
C ARG A 80 -0.03 -22.44 2.22
N ALA A 81 -0.30 -21.87 3.39
CA ALA A 81 -1.65 -21.44 3.78
C ALA A 81 -2.01 -20.06 3.24
N ALA A 82 -1.02 -19.25 2.89
CA ALA A 82 -1.19 -17.91 2.34
C ALA A 82 -1.54 -17.95 0.84
N ASN A 83 -2.46 -17.08 0.42
CA ASN A 83 -2.79 -16.87 -0.99
C ASN A 83 -1.90 -15.79 -1.66
N VAL A 84 -1.19 -15.00 -0.86
CA VAL A 84 -0.25 -13.97 -1.30
C VAL A 84 1.18 -14.35 -0.97
N PRO A 85 2.18 -13.82 -1.69
CA PRO A 85 3.59 -14.07 -1.40
C PRO A 85 3.99 -13.64 0.01
N ILE A 86 4.75 -14.50 0.70
CA ILE A 86 5.27 -14.22 2.04
C ILE A 86 6.73 -13.80 1.97
N VAL A 87 7.03 -12.67 2.62
CA VAL A 87 8.40 -12.15 2.81
C VAL A 87 8.90 -12.57 4.17
N ALA A 88 10.02 -13.26 4.23
CA ALA A 88 10.70 -13.56 5.48
C ALA A 88 11.56 -12.38 5.93
N ASP A 89 11.33 -11.88 7.14
CA ASP A 89 12.07 -10.76 7.72
C ASP A 89 13.23 -11.26 8.59
N ILE A 90 14.43 -11.15 8.06
CA ILE A 90 15.67 -11.67 8.66
C ILE A 90 16.52 -10.49 9.13
N HIS A 91 16.91 -10.49 10.43
CA HIS A 91 17.67 -9.37 10.99
C HIS A 91 19.18 -9.66 11.06
N PHE A 92 19.59 -10.77 11.70
CA PHE A 92 21.01 -10.99 12.02
C PHE A 92 21.52 -12.39 11.62
N HIS A 93 20.67 -13.39 11.58
CA HIS A 93 21.08 -14.78 11.40
C HIS A 93 20.87 -15.26 9.96
N TYR A 94 21.93 -15.25 9.15
CA TYR A 94 21.87 -15.67 7.75
C TYR A 94 21.24 -17.07 7.57
N LYS A 95 21.43 -18.00 8.51
CA LYS A 95 20.82 -19.34 8.45
C LYS A 95 19.29 -19.29 8.40
N ARG A 96 18.67 -18.31 9.08
CA ARG A 96 17.20 -18.12 9.00
C ARG A 96 16.77 -17.74 7.59
N ALA A 97 17.62 -17.00 6.86
CA ALA A 97 17.37 -16.69 5.46
C ALA A 97 17.40 -17.95 4.57
N LEU A 98 18.38 -18.84 4.79
CA LEU A 98 18.47 -20.11 4.06
C LEU A 98 17.22 -20.98 4.31
N GLU A 99 16.87 -21.17 5.57
CA GLU A 99 15.71 -21.96 6.00
C GLU A 99 14.40 -21.42 5.45
N ALA A 100 14.21 -20.07 5.50
CA ALA A 100 13.01 -19.45 4.99
C ALA A 100 12.90 -19.58 3.46
N ALA A 101 14.03 -19.43 2.73
CA ALA A 101 14.05 -19.66 1.30
C ALA A 101 13.64 -21.10 0.94
N ASP A 102 14.21 -22.08 1.61
CA ASP A 102 13.90 -23.51 1.39
C ASP A 102 12.45 -23.87 1.77
N LYS A 103 11.81 -23.05 2.62
CA LYS A 103 10.41 -23.22 3.06
C LYS A 103 9.42 -22.32 2.33
N GLY A 104 9.79 -21.77 1.19
CA GLY A 104 8.89 -21.11 0.27
C GLY A 104 8.72 -19.62 0.50
N ALA A 105 9.66 -18.93 1.17
CA ALA A 105 9.67 -17.47 1.16
C ALA A 105 9.77 -16.94 -0.27
N ALA A 106 8.91 -16.02 -0.63
CA ALA A 106 8.93 -15.36 -1.94
C ALA A 106 9.96 -14.21 -2.00
N CYS A 107 10.34 -13.69 -0.85
CA CYS A 107 11.35 -12.64 -0.73
C CYS A 107 12.00 -12.69 0.66
N LEU A 108 13.29 -12.45 0.71
CA LEU A 108 14.05 -12.33 1.94
C LEU A 108 14.28 -10.83 2.23
N ARG A 109 13.77 -10.32 3.34
CA ARG A 109 14.15 -8.99 3.80
C ARG A 109 15.40 -9.10 4.65
N ILE A 110 16.46 -8.54 4.17
CA ILE A 110 17.75 -8.50 4.85
C ILE A 110 18.35 -7.10 4.78
N ASN A 111 19.33 -6.85 5.64
CA ASN A 111 20.36 -5.86 5.43
C ASN A 111 21.68 -6.63 5.24
N PRO A 112 22.24 -6.69 4.01
CA PRO A 112 23.42 -7.48 3.72
C PRO A 112 24.61 -7.17 4.64
N GLY A 113 24.77 -5.90 5.06
CA GLY A 113 25.81 -5.51 6.02
C GLY A 113 25.65 -6.14 7.41
N ASN A 114 24.40 -6.45 7.83
CA ASN A 114 24.13 -7.08 9.12
C ASN A 114 24.21 -8.62 9.09
N ILE A 115 24.19 -9.20 7.91
CA ILE A 115 24.29 -10.66 7.70
C ILE A 115 25.71 -11.15 8.04
N GLY A 116 26.73 -10.30 7.87
CA GLY A 116 28.12 -10.57 8.22
C GLY A 116 29.05 -10.64 7.00
N SER A 117 29.93 -11.65 6.95
CA SER A 117 30.94 -11.73 5.89
C SER A 117 30.35 -11.93 4.48
N SER A 118 31.12 -11.55 3.45
CA SER A 118 30.76 -11.77 2.05
C SER A 118 30.38 -13.22 1.74
N ASP A 119 31.04 -14.21 2.39
CA ASP A 119 30.69 -15.63 2.22
C ASP A 119 29.28 -15.95 2.67
N ARG A 120 28.82 -15.35 3.78
CA ARG A 120 27.44 -15.52 4.28
C ARG A 120 26.42 -14.87 3.34
N VAL A 121 26.73 -13.69 2.81
CA VAL A 121 25.90 -13.04 1.78
C VAL A 121 25.83 -13.94 0.54
N ALA A 122 26.95 -14.54 0.12
CA ALA A 122 26.99 -15.50 -0.99
C ALA A 122 26.11 -16.74 -0.76
N GLU A 123 26.06 -17.26 0.47
CA GLU A 123 25.17 -18.37 0.82
C GLU A 123 23.69 -17.96 0.71
N VAL A 124 23.33 -16.79 1.24
CA VAL A 124 21.94 -16.26 1.14
C VAL A 124 21.57 -16.06 -0.32
N VAL A 125 22.44 -15.46 -1.13
CA VAL A 125 22.19 -15.26 -2.57
C VAL A 125 22.01 -16.59 -3.30
N ARG A 126 22.85 -17.61 -2.99
CA ARG A 126 22.68 -18.94 -3.57
C ARG A 126 21.33 -19.57 -3.23
N ALA A 127 20.92 -19.50 -1.96
CA ALA A 127 19.61 -19.98 -1.52
C ALA A 127 18.47 -19.23 -2.21
N ALA A 128 18.56 -17.89 -2.31
CA ALA A 128 17.58 -17.08 -3.00
C ALA A 128 17.46 -17.46 -4.49
N LYS A 129 18.59 -17.61 -5.20
CA LYS A 129 18.61 -18.06 -6.60
C LYS A 129 17.99 -19.46 -6.77
N ALA A 130 18.36 -20.40 -5.90
CA ALA A 130 17.89 -21.80 -5.98
C ALA A 130 16.37 -21.91 -5.77
N ASN A 131 15.78 -21.02 -4.97
CA ASN A 131 14.37 -21.04 -4.61
C ASN A 131 13.53 -19.96 -5.33
N GLY A 132 14.12 -19.19 -6.25
CA GLY A 132 13.40 -18.11 -6.94
C GLY A 132 12.95 -16.98 -6.02
N CYS A 133 13.65 -16.77 -4.90
CA CYS A 133 13.35 -15.70 -3.95
C CYS A 133 13.95 -14.37 -4.41
N ALA A 134 13.16 -13.30 -4.35
CA ALA A 134 13.71 -11.95 -4.40
C ALA A 134 14.41 -11.57 -3.08
N ILE A 135 15.21 -10.51 -3.11
CA ILE A 135 15.80 -9.92 -1.89
C ILE A 135 15.31 -8.48 -1.74
N ARG A 136 14.92 -8.09 -0.53
CA ARG A 136 14.68 -6.70 -0.19
C ARG A 136 15.77 -6.17 0.74
N ILE A 137 16.57 -5.24 0.24
CA ILE A 137 17.50 -4.45 1.03
C ILE A 137 16.69 -3.46 1.86
N GLY A 138 16.94 -3.42 3.17
CA GLY A 138 16.20 -2.54 4.09
C GLY A 138 17.12 -1.68 4.93
N VAL A 139 17.46 -0.49 4.44
CA VAL A 139 18.20 0.53 5.20
C VAL A 139 17.23 1.33 6.06
N ASN A 140 17.57 1.55 7.32
CA ASN A 140 16.82 2.38 8.25
C ASN A 140 17.78 3.37 8.95
N ALA A 141 17.36 4.62 9.07
CA ALA A 141 18.13 5.66 9.75
C ALA A 141 18.50 5.27 11.19
N GLY A 142 17.60 4.61 11.92
CA GLY A 142 17.84 4.17 13.29
C GLY A 142 18.81 3.01 13.48
N SER A 143 19.25 2.37 12.38
CA SER A 143 20.19 1.23 12.40
C SER A 143 21.24 1.35 11.30
N LEU A 144 21.64 2.58 10.98
CA LEU A 144 22.69 2.87 10.01
C LEU A 144 24.05 2.33 10.53
N GLU A 145 24.92 1.93 9.62
CA GLU A 145 26.25 1.38 9.90
C GLU A 145 27.14 2.40 10.64
N LYS A 146 27.98 1.88 11.55
CA LYS A 146 28.80 2.74 12.43
C LYS A 146 29.81 3.59 11.67
N ASP A 147 30.42 3.04 10.64
CA ASP A 147 31.37 3.72 9.77
C ASP A 147 30.71 4.88 8.99
N LEU A 148 29.48 4.70 8.53
CA LEU A 148 28.70 5.78 7.92
C LEU A 148 28.30 6.85 8.95
N LEU A 149 27.91 6.44 10.18
CA LEU A 149 27.65 7.38 11.25
C LEU A 149 28.92 8.17 11.65
N GLU A 150 30.09 7.54 11.65
CA GLU A 150 31.37 8.22 11.89
C GLU A 150 31.72 9.18 10.75
N LYS A 151 31.45 8.79 9.49
CA LYS A 151 31.70 9.62 8.31
C LYS A 151 30.80 10.85 8.22
N TYR A 152 29.52 10.69 8.48
CA TYR A 152 28.50 11.73 8.27
C TYR A 152 28.10 12.48 9.56
N GLY A 153 28.42 11.94 10.73
CA GLY A 153 28.09 12.50 12.04
C GLY A 153 26.67 12.19 12.52
N GLU A 154 25.71 12.09 11.59
CA GLU A 154 24.30 11.77 11.86
C GLU A 154 23.65 11.05 10.67
N PRO A 155 22.50 10.40 10.85
CA PRO A 155 21.71 9.89 9.73
C PRO A 155 21.25 11.05 8.84
N CYS A 156 21.72 11.08 7.60
CA CYS A 156 21.35 12.07 6.59
C CYS A 156 20.99 11.35 5.27
N PRO A 157 20.40 12.06 4.28
CA PRO A 157 20.03 11.46 3.01
C PRO A 157 21.20 10.75 2.32
N ASP A 158 22.38 11.40 2.25
CA ASP A 158 23.57 10.85 1.59
C ASP A 158 24.07 9.58 2.28
N ALA A 159 24.04 9.52 3.62
CA ALA A 159 24.42 8.33 4.37
C ALA A 159 23.49 7.15 4.10
N LEU A 160 22.18 7.39 4.01
CA LEU A 160 21.19 6.34 3.69
C LEU A 160 21.33 5.84 2.25
N ILE A 161 21.64 6.74 1.32
CA ILE A 161 21.87 6.41 -0.09
C ILE A 161 23.15 5.59 -0.23
N GLU A 162 24.26 6.02 0.39
CA GLU A 162 25.53 5.29 0.37
C GLU A 162 25.36 3.87 0.92
N SER A 163 24.74 3.72 2.10
CA SER A 163 24.42 2.41 2.67
C SER A 163 23.63 1.53 1.68
N ALA A 164 22.60 2.10 1.03
CA ALA A 164 21.81 1.36 0.05
C ALA A 164 22.63 0.92 -1.16
N LEU A 165 23.49 1.80 -1.69
CA LEU A 165 24.34 1.50 -2.85
C LEU A 165 25.40 0.44 -2.52
N ASP A 166 26.00 0.50 -1.34
CA ASP A 166 26.96 -0.51 -0.88
C ASP A 166 26.29 -1.90 -0.77
N HIS A 167 25.08 -1.96 -0.23
CA HIS A 167 24.33 -3.20 -0.15
C HIS A 167 23.86 -3.73 -1.52
N ILE A 168 23.51 -2.84 -2.44
CA ILE A 168 23.22 -3.20 -3.83
C ILE A 168 24.47 -3.82 -4.46
N LYS A 169 25.62 -3.17 -4.29
CA LYS A 169 26.89 -3.67 -4.83
C LYS A 169 27.22 -5.06 -4.32
N LEU A 170 27.02 -5.35 -3.03
CA LEU A 170 27.23 -6.70 -2.48
C LEU A 170 26.39 -7.77 -3.19
N LEU A 171 25.13 -7.46 -3.55
CA LEU A 171 24.31 -8.41 -4.29
C LEU A 171 24.75 -8.54 -5.76
N GLN A 172 25.12 -7.43 -6.40
CA GLN A 172 25.61 -7.40 -7.78
C GLN A 172 26.96 -8.13 -7.95
N ASP A 173 27.86 -8.02 -6.97
CA ASP A 173 29.13 -8.74 -6.95
C ASP A 173 28.93 -10.29 -6.95
N HIS A 174 27.74 -10.76 -6.54
CA HIS A 174 27.29 -12.15 -6.64
C HIS A 174 26.34 -12.40 -7.83
N ASP A 175 26.28 -11.49 -8.81
CA ASP A 175 25.40 -11.60 -9.99
C ASP A 175 23.94 -11.82 -9.60
N PHE A 176 23.44 -11.07 -8.60
CA PHE A 176 22.05 -11.12 -8.16
C PHE A 176 21.34 -9.81 -8.43
N HIS A 177 20.26 -9.88 -9.22
CA HIS A 177 19.53 -8.70 -9.70
C HIS A 177 18.04 -8.67 -9.30
N GLU A 178 17.51 -9.77 -8.74
CA GLU A 178 16.12 -9.87 -8.25
C GLU A 178 15.96 -9.21 -6.87
N TYR A 179 16.24 -7.91 -6.80
CA TYR A 179 16.15 -7.17 -5.55
C TYR A 179 15.37 -5.86 -5.68
N LYS A 180 14.78 -5.44 -4.56
CA LYS A 180 14.18 -4.13 -4.33
C LYS A 180 14.78 -3.48 -3.10
N VAL A 181 14.69 -2.14 -3.00
CA VAL A 181 15.37 -1.37 -1.94
C VAL A 181 14.38 -0.52 -1.17
N ALA A 182 14.63 -0.38 0.13
CA ALA A 182 13.95 0.57 0.99
C ALA A 182 14.98 1.36 1.80
N VAL A 183 14.83 2.68 1.83
CA VAL A 183 15.56 3.60 2.71
C VAL A 183 14.54 4.34 3.57
N LYS A 184 14.49 4.02 4.86
CA LYS A 184 13.42 4.48 5.74
C LYS A 184 13.96 5.31 6.90
N ALA A 185 13.17 6.30 7.28
CA ALA A 185 13.35 7.08 8.50
C ALA A 185 12.00 7.34 9.15
N SER A 186 11.99 7.71 10.41
CA SER A 186 10.81 8.21 11.13
C SER A 186 10.55 9.70 10.84
N ASP A 187 11.57 10.43 10.43
CA ASP A 187 11.47 11.78 9.90
C ASP A 187 11.08 11.74 8.42
N VAL A 188 10.01 12.47 8.08
CA VAL A 188 9.46 12.49 6.73
C VAL A 188 10.39 13.18 5.74
N PHE A 189 11.04 14.29 6.14
CA PHE A 189 11.95 15.03 5.26
C PHE A 189 13.17 14.19 4.91
N LEU A 190 13.78 13.55 5.92
CA LEU A 190 14.91 12.65 5.73
C LEU A 190 14.56 11.50 4.80
N ALA A 191 13.43 10.82 5.04
CA ALA A 191 12.99 9.70 4.21
C ALA A 191 12.73 10.13 2.76
N VAL A 192 11.97 11.22 2.55
CA VAL A 192 11.65 11.72 1.22
C VAL A 192 12.90 12.13 0.46
N ALA A 193 13.83 12.87 1.10
CA ALA A 193 15.09 13.28 0.46
C ALA A 193 15.97 12.08 0.08
N ALA A 194 16.08 11.06 0.97
CA ALA A 194 16.83 9.85 0.68
C ALA A 194 16.25 9.06 -0.48
N TYR A 195 14.91 8.90 -0.56
CA TYR A 195 14.27 8.22 -1.69
C TYR A 195 14.43 8.99 -3.00
N HIS A 196 14.39 10.33 -3.00
CA HIS A 196 14.65 11.11 -4.21
C HIS A 196 16.07 10.87 -4.74
N GLY A 197 17.09 10.99 -3.90
CA GLY A 197 18.46 10.75 -4.34
C GLY A 197 18.71 9.30 -4.75
N LEU A 198 18.13 8.33 -4.03
CA LEU A 198 18.23 6.93 -4.42
C LEU A 198 17.52 6.65 -5.76
N ALA A 199 16.38 7.26 -6.00
CA ALA A 199 15.63 7.10 -7.25
C ALA A 199 16.38 7.60 -8.49
N GLU A 200 17.26 8.58 -8.32
CA GLU A 200 18.16 9.07 -9.39
C GLU A 200 19.36 8.13 -9.62
N ALA A 201 19.79 7.40 -8.57
CA ALA A 201 20.99 6.58 -8.60
C ALA A 201 20.77 5.13 -9.06
N VAL A 202 19.53 4.60 -8.98
CA VAL A 202 19.25 3.19 -9.25
C VAL A 202 18.04 2.98 -10.15
N ASP A 203 17.99 1.84 -10.83
CA ASP A 203 16.86 1.39 -11.66
C ASP A 203 15.99 0.30 -10.99
N CYS A 204 16.41 -0.20 -9.82
CA CYS A 204 15.66 -1.22 -9.12
C CYS A 204 14.36 -0.69 -8.52
N PRO A 205 13.37 -1.57 -8.22
CA PRO A 205 12.13 -1.17 -7.57
C PRO A 205 12.38 -0.63 -6.17
N LEU A 206 11.63 0.41 -5.80
CA LEU A 206 11.70 1.06 -4.49
C LEU A 206 10.47 0.71 -3.63
N HIS A 207 10.76 0.24 -2.41
CA HIS A 207 9.75 -0.08 -1.40
C HIS A 207 9.61 1.09 -0.42
N LEU A 208 8.56 1.86 -0.57
CA LEU A 208 8.33 3.07 0.23
C LEU A 208 7.74 2.76 1.60
N GLY A 209 8.05 3.62 2.54
CA GLY A 209 7.42 3.64 3.87
C GLY A 209 8.11 4.59 4.82
N ILE A 210 7.34 5.14 5.75
CA ILE A 210 7.85 5.86 6.91
C ILE A 210 7.87 4.88 8.07
N THR A 211 9.05 4.68 8.70
CA THR A 211 9.16 3.78 9.85
C THR A 211 8.71 4.48 11.13
N GLU A 212 8.20 3.70 12.10
CA GLU A 212 7.81 4.22 13.42
C GLU A 212 6.91 5.47 13.32
N ALA A 213 5.92 5.39 12.42
CA ALA A 213 5.08 6.54 12.12
C ALA A 213 4.14 6.93 13.27
N GLY A 214 3.81 5.99 14.17
CA GLY A 214 2.96 6.21 15.34
C GLY A 214 1.59 5.54 15.24
N GLY A 215 0.66 5.96 16.11
CA GLY A 215 -0.70 5.42 16.16
C GLY A 215 -1.53 5.75 14.91
N LEU A 216 -2.76 5.23 14.88
CA LEU A 216 -3.62 5.25 13.68
C LEU A 216 -3.70 6.63 13.00
N ILE A 217 -4.08 7.69 13.71
CA ILE A 217 -4.22 9.03 13.11
C ILE A 217 -2.87 9.61 12.74
N GLY A 218 -1.94 9.74 13.70
CA GLY A 218 -0.64 10.37 13.46
C GLY A 218 0.21 9.61 12.44
N GLY A 219 0.18 8.27 12.51
CA GLY A 219 0.89 7.41 11.58
C GLY A 219 0.30 7.45 10.17
N THR A 220 -1.02 7.54 10.04
CA THR A 220 -1.70 7.75 8.75
C THR A 220 -1.26 9.07 8.12
N VAL A 221 -1.28 10.16 8.88
CA VAL A 221 -0.86 11.50 8.39
C VAL A 221 0.60 11.47 7.92
N LYS A 222 1.52 10.96 8.76
CA LYS A 222 2.95 10.85 8.41
C LYS A 222 3.16 10.00 7.16
N SER A 223 2.54 8.84 7.10
CA SER A 223 2.69 7.91 5.98
C SER A 223 2.09 8.50 4.70
N SER A 224 0.92 9.15 4.79
CA SER A 224 0.29 9.81 3.65
C SER A 224 1.13 10.95 3.09
N ILE A 225 1.76 11.76 3.96
CA ILE A 225 2.66 12.81 3.51
C ILE A 225 3.92 12.21 2.86
N GLY A 226 4.61 11.29 3.54
CA GLY A 226 5.89 10.75 3.05
C GLY A 226 5.72 9.86 1.81
N ILE A 227 4.85 8.85 1.87
CA ILE A 227 4.57 7.96 0.74
C ILE A 227 3.88 8.74 -0.38
N GLY A 228 2.88 9.56 -0.04
CA GLY A 228 2.09 10.33 -1.01
C GLY A 228 2.93 11.32 -1.81
N SER A 229 3.86 12.04 -1.18
CA SER A 229 4.75 12.98 -1.89
C SER A 229 5.69 12.26 -2.87
N LEU A 230 6.22 11.09 -2.49
CA LEU A 230 7.07 10.27 -3.35
C LEU A 230 6.29 9.71 -4.54
N LEU A 231 5.10 9.13 -4.28
CA LEU A 231 4.23 8.62 -5.33
C LEU A 231 3.78 9.73 -6.29
N TRP A 232 3.47 10.92 -5.78
CA TRP A 232 3.15 12.10 -6.61
C TRP A 232 4.31 12.49 -7.52
N ALA A 233 5.56 12.29 -7.07
CA ALA A 233 6.76 12.49 -7.86
C ALA A 233 7.07 11.32 -8.82
N GLY A 234 6.22 10.28 -8.88
CA GLY A 234 6.42 9.09 -9.69
C GLY A 234 7.37 8.06 -9.08
N ILE A 235 7.78 8.23 -7.83
CA ILE A 235 8.74 7.36 -7.13
C ILE A 235 8.00 6.32 -6.31
N GLY A 236 8.30 5.03 -6.53
CA GLY A 236 7.82 3.92 -5.71
C GLY A 236 7.06 2.85 -6.49
N ASP A 237 7.35 1.61 -6.14
CA ASP A 237 6.83 0.42 -6.81
C ASP A 237 6.05 -0.50 -5.85
N THR A 238 6.30 -0.37 -4.57
CA THR A 238 5.60 -1.08 -3.50
C THR A 238 5.61 -0.22 -2.23
N ILE A 239 4.55 -0.28 -1.44
CA ILE A 239 4.40 0.55 -0.24
C ILE A 239 4.10 -0.29 1.00
N ARG A 240 4.56 0.19 2.16
CA ARG A 240 4.11 -0.30 3.46
C ARG A 240 3.87 0.86 4.41
N VAL A 241 2.64 1.02 4.84
CA VAL A 241 2.26 1.92 5.93
C VAL A 241 2.63 1.25 7.26
N SER A 242 3.25 1.97 8.19
CA SER A 242 3.62 1.45 9.51
C SER A 242 2.79 2.13 10.57
N LEU A 243 1.96 1.38 11.28
CA LEU A 243 1.08 1.88 12.33
C LEU A 243 1.21 1.06 13.60
N SER A 244 1.09 1.73 14.75
CA SER A 244 0.81 1.06 16.02
C SER A 244 -0.69 0.74 16.08
N ALA A 245 -1.14 -0.17 15.20
CA ALA A 245 -2.52 -0.62 15.03
C ALA A 245 -2.52 -2.03 14.40
N GLU A 246 -3.69 -2.64 14.25
CA GLU A 246 -3.82 -3.92 13.56
C GLU A 246 -3.33 -3.82 12.10
N PRO A 247 -2.63 -4.85 11.58
CA PRO A 247 -2.03 -4.83 10.25
C PRO A 247 -3.01 -4.56 9.10
N GLU A 248 -4.28 -4.94 9.25
CA GLU A 248 -5.33 -4.68 8.29
C GLU A 248 -5.57 -3.17 8.09
N GLN A 249 -5.33 -2.36 9.12
CA GLN A 249 -5.44 -0.90 9.03
C GLN A 249 -4.30 -0.32 8.17
N GLU A 250 -3.10 -0.90 8.22
CA GLU A 250 -1.99 -0.49 7.36
C GLU A 250 -2.35 -0.69 5.88
N VAL A 251 -3.00 -1.81 5.56
CA VAL A 251 -3.45 -2.13 4.19
C VAL A 251 -4.50 -1.13 3.71
N LYS A 252 -5.51 -0.86 4.55
CA LYS A 252 -6.57 0.11 4.24
C LYS A 252 -5.99 1.49 3.96
N VAL A 253 -5.14 2.00 4.86
CA VAL A 253 -4.48 3.30 4.68
C VAL A 253 -3.61 3.32 3.42
N GLY A 254 -2.89 2.23 3.12
CA GLY A 254 -2.11 2.10 1.89
C GLY A 254 -2.98 2.27 0.63
N PHE A 255 -4.15 1.61 0.60
CA PHE A 255 -5.09 1.78 -0.51
C PHE A 255 -5.71 3.17 -0.57
N GLU A 256 -6.01 3.81 0.57
CA GLU A 256 -6.53 5.18 0.57
C GLU A 256 -5.50 6.17 -0.02
N VAL A 257 -4.21 6.01 0.28
CA VAL A 257 -3.15 6.82 -0.35
C VAL A 257 -3.11 6.60 -1.87
N LEU A 258 -3.17 5.34 -2.33
CA LEU A 258 -3.16 5.03 -3.77
C LEU A 258 -4.42 5.52 -4.48
N LYS A 259 -5.59 5.36 -3.86
CA LYS A 259 -6.88 5.88 -4.40
C LYS A 259 -6.88 7.39 -4.51
N ALA A 260 -6.40 8.10 -3.48
CA ALA A 260 -6.34 9.56 -3.48
C ALA A 260 -5.46 10.13 -4.61
N LEU A 261 -4.47 9.35 -5.05
CA LEU A 261 -3.56 9.71 -6.15
C LEU A 261 -3.99 9.14 -7.53
N GLY A 262 -5.08 8.39 -7.59
CA GLY A 262 -5.53 7.74 -8.83
C GLY A 262 -4.58 6.66 -9.36
N LEU A 263 -3.67 6.15 -8.53
CA LEU A 263 -2.66 5.17 -8.94
C LEU A 263 -3.16 3.73 -8.90
N ARG A 264 -4.06 3.44 -7.97
CA ARG A 264 -4.69 2.13 -7.83
C ARG A 264 -5.98 2.26 -7.04
N THR A 265 -7.01 1.56 -7.46
CA THR A 265 -8.33 1.59 -6.84
C THR A 265 -8.72 0.20 -6.32
N ARG A 266 -9.42 0.17 -5.19
CA ARG A 266 -10.05 -1.01 -4.60
C ARG A 266 -11.26 -0.57 -3.80
N GLY A 267 -12.39 -1.20 -4.03
CA GLY A 267 -13.64 -0.91 -3.31
C GLY A 267 -14.25 0.46 -3.63
N VAL A 268 -15.17 0.86 -2.80
CA VAL A 268 -15.93 2.09 -2.97
C VAL A 268 -15.12 3.29 -2.49
N ARG A 269 -14.93 4.29 -3.36
CA ARG A 269 -14.38 5.59 -3.00
C ARG A 269 -15.51 6.50 -2.57
N VAL A 270 -15.58 6.82 -1.29
CA VAL A 270 -16.59 7.72 -0.75
C VAL A 270 -16.11 9.18 -0.83
N VAL A 271 -16.94 10.04 -1.42
CA VAL A 271 -16.78 11.50 -1.44
C VAL A 271 -17.89 12.09 -0.57
N SER A 272 -17.56 12.80 0.49
CA SER A 272 -18.56 13.33 1.41
C SER A 272 -18.26 14.75 1.82
N CYS A 273 -19.30 15.53 2.10
CA CYS A 273 -19.12 16.87 2.67
C CYS A 273 -18.87 16.78 4.19
N PRO A 274 -18.18 17.80 4.78
CA PRO A 274 -17.87 17.79 6.22
C PRO A 274 -19.10 18.07 7.10
N SER A 275 -20.29 18.09 6.51
CA SER A 275 -21.54 18.46 7.18
C SER A 275 -21.61 19.94 7.60
N CYS A 276 -22.76 20.52 7.63
CA CYS A 276 -23.00 21.85 8.13
C CYS A 276 -24.53 22.07 8.40
N SER A 277 -24.94 23.26 8.86
CA SER A 277 -26.34 23.59 9.17
C SER A 277 -27.32 23.48 7.99
N ARG A 278 -26.82 23.31 6.76
CA ARG A 278 -27.63 23.10 5.54
C ARG A 278 -27.98 21.67 5.23
N GLN A 279 -27.44 20.71 6.00
CA GLN A 279 -27.67 19.29 5.75
C GLN A 279 -29.15 18.91 5.85
N GLY A 280 -29.62 18.11 4.92
CA GLY A 280 -30.97 17.53 4.91
C GLY A 280 -31.08 16.19 5.65
N PHE A 281 -29.93 15.56 5.98
CA PHE A 281 -29.82 14.33 6.77
C PHE A 281 -28.51 14.29 7.53
N ASP A 282 -28.35 13.38 8.48
CA ASP A 282 -27.11 13.18 9.24
C ASP A 282 -26.01 12.55 8.37
N VAL A 283 -25.23 13.40 7.70
CA VAL A 283 -24.15 12.98 6.78
C VAL A 283 -23.09 12.16 7.50
N ILE A 284 -22.68 12.57 8.70
CA ILE A 284 -21.60 11.91 9.44
C ILE A 284 -21.97 10.46 9.71
N ARG A 285 -23.11 10.25 10.35
CA ARG A 285 -23.61 8.89 10.67
C ARG A 285 -23.86 8.06 9.41
N THR A 286 -24.39 8.69 8.37
CA THR A 286 -24.64 8.02 7.08
C THR A 286 -23.34 7.52 6.46
N VAL A 287 -22.31 8.34 6.38
CA VAL A 287 -21.00 8.00 5.81
C VAL A 287 -20.35 6.88 6.63
N GLU A 288 -20.25 7.02 7.95
CA GLU A 288 -19.67 5.98 8.82
C GLU A 288 -20.38 4.63 8.65
N THR A 289 -21.72 4.65 8.51
CA THR A 289 -22.50 3.42 8.32
C THR A 289 -22.28 2.82 6.94
N LEU A 290 -22.25 3.65 5.88
CA LEU A 290 -22.03 3.20 4.51
C LEU A 290 -20.62 2.64 4.34
N GLU A 291 -19.57 3.32 4.82
CA GLU A 291 -18.19 2.82 4.74
C GLU A 291 -18.06 1.44 5.39
N LYS A 292 -18.68 1.23 6.56
CA LYS A 292 -18.66 -0.07 7.24
C LYS A 292 -19.46 -1.13 6.49
N ARG A 293 -20.65 -0.79 5.98
CA ARG A 293 -21.52 -1.75 5.27
C ARG A 293 -20.99 -2.13 3.90
N LEU A 294 -20.22 -1.23 3.25
CA LEU A 294 -19.66 -1.43 1.90
C LEU A 294 -18.22 -1.96 1.91
N GLU A 295 -17.65 -2.21 3.08
CA GLU A 295 -16.26 -2.69 3.22
C GLU A 295 -15.99 -4.01 2.46
N HIS A 296 -17.01 -4.85 2.32
CA HIS A 296 -16.92 -6.12 1.60
C HIS A 296 -16.83 -5.96 0.07
N ILE A 297 -17.23 -4.81 -0.48
CA ILE A 297 -17.16 -4.52 -1.92
C ILE A 297 -15.69 -4.27 -2.31
N LYS A 298 -15.18 -5.08 -3.21
CA LYS A 298 -13.80 -4.98 -3.74
C LYS A 298 -13.76 -4.28 -5.10
N THR A 299 -14.89 -4.24 -5.79
CA THR A 299 -15.07 -3.66 -7.11
C THR A 299 -14.86 -2.15 -7.06
N PRO A 300 -13.96 -1.57 -7.87
CA PRO A 300 -13.72 -0.14 -7.90
C PRO A 300 -14.94 0.63 -8.37
N MET A 301 -15.42 1.55 -7.56
CA MET A 301 -16.44 2.54 -7.92
C MET A 301 -16.43 3.73 -6.98
N SER A 302 -17.24 4.74 -7.28
CA SER A 302 -17.34 5.99 -6.52
C SER A 302 -18.76 6.23 -5.99
N LEU A 303 -18.85 6.74 -4.75
CA LEU A 303 -20.09 7.10 -4.09
C LEU A 303 -19.95 8.51 -3.50
N SER A 304 -20.80 9.43 -3.88
CA SER A 304 -20.87 10.76 -3.23
C SER A 304 -22.04 10.84 -2.25
N VAL A 305 -21.79 11.40 -1.05
CA VAL A 305 -22.77 11.58 0.03
C VAL A 305 -22.72 13.03 0.50
N LEU A 306 -23.62 13.86 -0.03
CA LEU A 306 -23.62 15.29 0.17
C LEU A 306 -24.91 15.74 0.88
N GLY A 307 -24.79 16.44 2.00
CA GLY A 307 -25.89 16.81 2.86
C GLY A 307 -26.85 17.87 2.29
N CYS A 308 -26.50 18.56 1.21
CA CYS A 308 -27.35 19.64 0.67
C CYS A 308 -27.17 19.86 -0.83
N VAL A 309 -28.11 20.61 -1.41
CA VAL A 309 -28.16 20.92 -2.85
C VAL A 309 -27.10 21.93 -3.32
N VAL A 310 -26.26 22.50 -2.44
CA VAL A 310 -25.27 23.52 -2.84
C VAL A 310 -24.13 22.89 -3.61
N ASN A 311 -23.45 21.91 -3.02
CA ASN A 311 -22.36 21.18 -3.68
C ASN A 311 -22.81 19.79 -4.17
N GLY A 312 -23.90 19.26 -3.58
CA GLY A 312 -24.38 17.90 -3.84
C GLY A 312 -24.54 17.55 -5.31
N PRO A 313 -25.27 18.35 -6.11
CA PRO A 313 -25.45 18.05 -7.53
C PRO A 313 -24.16 18.05 -8.35
N GLY A 314 -23.17 18.89 -7.99
CA GLY A 314 -21.87 18.94 -8.64
C GLY A 314 -21.09 17.64 -8.41
N GLU A 315 -20.89 17.29 -7.15
CA GLU A 315 -20.15 16.08 -6.77
C GLU A 315 -20.85 14.78 -7.23
N ALA A 316 -22.20 14.75 -7.17
CA ALA A 316 -22.96 13.60 -7.60
C ALA A 316 -22.86 13.31 -9.10
N ARG A 317 -22.55 14.32 -9.92
CA ARG A 317 -22.31 14.15 -11.36
C ARG A 317 -20.96 13.53 -11.69
N GLU A 318 -20.04 13.55 -10.74
CA GLU A 318 -18.66 13.05 -10.88
C GLU A 318 -18.50 11.63 -10.29
N THR A 319 -19.63 10.97 -9.92
CA THR A 319 -19.57 9.67 -9.24
C THR A 319 -20.55 8.65 -9.83
N ASP A 320 -20.23 7.36 -9.64
CA ASP A 320 -21.08 6.23 -10.05
C ASP A 320 -22.47 6.33 -9.43
N ILE A 321 -22.50 6.59 -8.11
CA ILE A 321 -23.72 6.76 -7.33
C ILE A 321 -23.57 8.03 -6.50
N GLY A 322 -24.58 8.88 -6.53
CA GLY A 322 -24.60 10.12 -5.76
C GLY A 322 -25.86 10.24 -4.90
N LEU A 323 -25.68 10.64 -3.63
CA LEU A 323 -26.76 11.00 -2.72
C LEU A 323 -26.65 12.47 -2.36
N THR A 324 -27.68 13.23 -2.64
CA THR A 324 -27.75 14.67 -2.31
C THR A 324 -28.93 14.96 -1.39
N GLY A 325 -28.65 15.54 -0.23
CA GLY A 325 -29.67 15.95 0.74
C GLY A 325 -30.65 16.97 0.14
N GLY A 326 -31.92 16.70 0.27
CA GLY A 326 -33.01 17.58 -0.11
C GLY A 326 -33.84 18.05 1.09
N GLY A 327 -34.84 18.85 0.84
CA GLY A 327 -35.80 19.29 1.87
C GLY A 327 -36.90 18.26 2.13
N ASN A 328 -37.55 18.38 3.30
CA ASN A 328 -38.71 17.59 3.68
C ASN A 328 -38.48 16.06 3.69
N GLY A 329 -37.28 15.59 4.10
CA GLY A 329 -36.98 14.18 4.22
C GLY A 329 -36.92 13.44 2.86
N LYS A 330 -36.70 14.15 1.76
CA LYS A 330 -36.54 13.58 0.42
C LYS A 330 -35.18 13.94 -0.15
N HIS A 331 -34.40 12.93 -0.49
CA HIS A 331 -33.04 13.06 -1.00
C HIS A 331 -32.98 12.62 -2.46
N MET A 332 -32.15 13.30 -3.25
CA MET A 332 -32.00 12.97 -4.67
C MET A 332 -30.87 11.96 -4.83
N VAL A 333 -31.15 10.87 -5.53
CA VAL A 333 -30.19 9.87 -5.98
C VAL A 333 -29.76 10.17 -7.41
N TYR A 334 -28.47 10.00 -7.67
CA TYR A 334 -27.86 10.09 -8.98
C TYR A 334 -27.22 8.74 -9.35
N LEU A 335 -27.37 8.34 -10.59
CA LEU A 335 -26.74 7.14 -11.15
C LEU A 335 -25.89 7.54 -12.37
N SER A 336 -24.62 7.18 -12.35
CA SER A 336 -23.65 7.54 -13.39
C SER A 336 -23.75 9.02 -13.81
N GLY A 337 -23.71 9.91 -12.82
CA GLY A 337 -23.75 11.34 -13.00
C GLY A 337 -25.13 11.95 -13.29
N MET A 338 -26.15 11.16 -13.54
CA MET A 338 -27.50 11.63 -13.91
C MET A 338 -28.49 11.55 -12.74
N LYS A 339 -29.37 12.56 -12.63
CA LYS A 339 -30.48 12.51 -11.69
C LYS A 339 -31.37 11.31 -12.01
N ASP A 340 -31.72 10.54 -11.00
CA ASP A 340 -32.57 9.38 -11.18
C ASP A 340 -33.87 9.48 -10.40
N HIS A 341 -33.85 9.30 -9.08
CA HIS A 341 -35.05 9.29 -8.24
C HIS A 341 -34.82 9.90 -6.86
N HIS A 342 -35.90 9.98 -6.07
CA HIS A 342 -35.84 10.41 -4.69
C HIS A 342 -35.99 9.25 -3.73
N VAL A 343 -35.27 9.30 -2.61
CA VAL A 343 -35.38 8.35 -1.49
C VAL A 343 -35.72 9.10 -0.20
N GLY A 344 -36.46 8.45 0.70
CA GLY A 344 -36.80 9.00 2.02
C GLY A 344 -35.72 8.75 3.07
N ASP A 345 -35.78 9.52 4.18
CA ASP A 345 -34.85 9.40 5.30
C ASP A 345 -34.74 7.96 5.84
N ASP A 346 -35.87 7.27 6.00
CA ASP A 346 -35.91 5.94 6.64
C ASP A 346 -35.27 4.86 5.78
N ASP A 347 -35.30 5.01 4.46
CA ASP A 347 -34.85 3.99 3.50
C ASP A 347 -33.46 4.27 2.92
N VAL A 348 -32.90 5.47 3.15
CA VAL A 348 -31.72 5.96 2.42
C VAL A 348 -30.51 5.03 2.53
N LEU A 349 -30.21 4.52 3.72
CA LEU A 349 -29.04 3.65 3.93
C LEU A 349 -29.15 2.33 3.18
N ASP A 350 -30.27 1.62 3.36
CA ASP A 350 -30.49 0.31 2.72
C ASP A 350 -30.59 0.47 1.21
N HIS A 351 -31.19 1.53 0.75
CA HIS A 351 -31.31 1.82 -0.67
C HIS A 351 -29.96 2.08 -1.33
N ILE A 352 -29.10 2.91 -0.74
CA ILE A 352 -27.76 3.19 -1.29
C ILE A 352 -26.88 1.94 -1.25
N VAL A 353 -26.89 1.16 -0.17
CA VAL A 353 -26.15 -0.11 -0.10
C VAL A 353 -26.57 -1.04 -1.24
N LYS A 354 -27.88 -1.23 -1.43
CA LYS A 354 -28.41 -2.05 -2.52
C LYS A 354 -27.95 -1.57 -3.90
N LEU A 355 -28.03 -0.27 -4.18
CA LEU A 355 -27.55 0.30 -5.45
C LEU A 355 -26.06 0.04 -5.69
N VAL A 356 -25.23 0.18 -4.63
CA VAL A 356 -23.78 -0.09 -4.71
C VAL A 356 -23.54 -1.58 -4.99
N GLU A 357 -24.23 -2.49 -4.29
CA GLU A 357 -24.10 -3.94 -4.48
C GLU A 357 -24.55 -4.35 -5.90
N GLU A 358 -25.67 -3.83 -6.38
CA GLU A 358 -26.17 -4.08 -7.75
C GLU A 358 -25.18 -3.56 -8.80
N LYS A 359 -24.64 -2.36 -8.63
CA LYS A 359 -23.63 -1.79 -9.54
C LYS A 359 -22.34 -2.61 -9.52
N ALA A 360 -21.87 -3.03 -8.33
CA ALA A 360 -20.69 -3.89 -8.19
C ALA A 360 -20.88 -5.22 -8.95
N ALA A 361 -22.01 -5.88 -8.74
CA ALA A 361 -22.32 -7.13 -9.42
C ALA A 361 -22.38 -6.95 -10.95
N ALA A 362 -22.97 -5.86 -11.45
CA ALA A 362 -23.03 -5.58 -12.88
C ALA A 362 -21.63 -5.33 -13.48
N ILE A 363 -20.74 -4.65 -12.74
CA ILE A 363 -19.35 -4.44 -13.18
C ILE A 363 -18.60 -5.78 -13.21
N GLU A 364 -18.75 -6.62 -12.20
CA GLU A 364 -18.11 -7.93 -12.12
C GLU A 364 -18.61 -8.89 -13.22
N ALA A 365 -19.87 -8.78 -13.58
CA ALA A 365 -20.44 -9.52 -14.70
C ALA A 365 -20.03 -8.97 -16.09
N GLY A 366 -19.36 -7.82 -16.16
CA GLY A 366 -19.01 -7.14 -17.41
C GLY A 366 -20.22 -6.48 -18.10
N GLU A 367 -21.33 -6.30 -17.40
CA GLU A 367 -22.57 -5.66 -17.90
C GLU A 367 -22.53 -4.13 -17.72
N ALA A 368 -21.63 -3.63 -16.88
CA ALA A 368 -21.42 -2.23 -16.63
C ALA A 368 -19.92 -1.93 -16.45
N THR A 369 -19.58 -0.64 -16.53
CA THR A 369 -18.23 -0.12 -16.16
C THR A 369 -18.37 0.88 -15.02
N ALA A 370 -17.29 1.08 -14.26
CA ALA A 370 -17.21 2.21 -13.35
C ALA A 370 -17.33 3.51 -14.15
N PHE A 371 -18.02 4.47 -13.58
CA PHE A 371 -18.26 5.76 -14.24
C PHE A 371 -16.97 6.58 -14.26
N ASP A 372 -16.58 7.00 -15.45
CA ASP A 372 -15.47 7.94 -15.65
C ASP A 372 -16.05 9.28 -16.14
N PRO A 373 -16.11 10.30 -15.28
CA PRO A 373 -16.64 11.61 -15.67
C PRO A 373 -15.80 12.30 -16.76
N HIS A 374 -14.58 11.85 -16.99
CA HIS A 374 -13.65 12.43 -17.94
C HIS A 374 -13.50 11.64 -19.25
N ALA A 375 -14.22 10.52 -19.38
CA ALA A 375 -14.18 9.68 -20.59
C ALA A 375 -14.63 10.47 -21.86
N GLN A 376 -15.46 11.51 -21.70
CA GLN A 376 -15.94 12.33 -22.80
C GLN A 376 -14.92 13.38 -23.27
N GLU A 377 -14.02 13.86 -22.38
CA GLU A 377 -12.96 14.82 -22.74
C GLU A 377 -11.82 14.17 -23.55
N ALA A 378 -11.68 12.85 -23.50
CA ALA A 378 -10.66 12.11 -24.25
C ALA A 378 -11.09 11.74 -25.69
N ALA A 379 -12.34 11.97 -26.05
CA ALA A 379 -12.92 11.62 -27.35
C ALA A 379 -13.11 12.84 -28.29
N GLU A 380 -12.84 14.06 -27.81
CA GLU A 380 -12.77 15.30 -28.58
C GLU A 380 -11.28 15.72 -28.78
#